data_5ea192fc9891a55f4cb7cea74cd3d839
#
_entry.id   5ea192fc9891a55f4cb7cea74cd3d839
#
_cell.length_a   1.000
_cell.length_b   1.000
_cell.length_c   1.000
_cell.angle_alpha   90.00
_cell.angle_beta   90.00
_cell.angle_gamma   90.00
#
_symmetry.space_group_name_H-M   'P 1'
#
loop_
_entity.id
_entity.type
_entity.pdbx_description
1 polymer ?
#
loop_
_entity_poly.entity_id
_entity_poly.type
_entity_poly.pdbx_seq_one_letter_code
_entity_poly.pdbx_strand_id
1 'polypeptide(L)'
;MRIVDTHCHLDFDTFSEDLEKIIDRARNVGVTKMITISTKLSNFPSLLNIASKYDGVSCSIGVHPHEAGREGQTELSDILKYTSHPKVVGIGETGLDYYYDTSNSK
;
A
#
# COMPACT_ATOMS: atom_id res chain seq x y z
N MET A 1 -16.57 4.68 -19.08
CA MET A 1 -15.16 4.24 -19.11
C MET A 1 -14.81 3.65 -17.75
N ARG A 2 -14.12 2.53 -17.74
CA ARG A 2 -13.63 1.92 -16.51
C ARG A 2 -12.13 2.17 -16.37
N ILE A 3 -11.72 2.61 -15.20
CA ILE A 3 -10.32 2.93 -14.91
C ILE A 3 -9.88 2.07 -13.70
N VAL A 4 -8.66 1.55 -13.77
CA VAL A 4 -8.02 0.86 -12.66
C VAL A 4 -6.84 1.72 -12.22
N ASP A 5 -6.83 2.11 -10.94
CA ASP A 5 -5.68 2.80 -10.35
C ASP A 5 -4.78 1.75 -9.70
N THR A 6 -3.62 1.52 -10.31
CA THR A 6 -2.70 0.47 -9.88
C THR A 6 -1.70 0.93 -8.83
N HIS A 7 -1.70 2.21 -8.46
CA HIS A 7 -0.74 2.72 -7.48
C HIS A 7 -1.28 3.95 -6.77
N CYS A 8 -1.90 3.76 -5.63
CA CYS A 8 -2.37 4.84 -4.77
C CYS A 8 -2.00 4.56 -3.31
N HIS A 9 -2.15 5.56 -2.46
CA HIS A 9 -1.81 5.46 -1.04
C HIS A 9 -3.01 5.91 -0.20
N LEU A 10 -3.94 5.00 0.01
CA LEU A 10 -5.19 5.29 0.74
C LEU A 10 -5.01 5.37 2.25
N ASP A 11 -3.89 4.89 2.77
CA ASP A 11 -3.58 4.90 4.21
C ASP A 11 -2.86 6.16 4.68
N PHE A 12 -2.60 7.12 3.79
CA PHE A 12 -1.97 8.39 4.17
C PHE A 12 -2.92 9.21 5.04
N ASP A 13 -2.36 9.86 6.05
CA ASP A 13 -3.12 10.65 7.04
C ASP A 13 -4.04 11.70 6.41
N THR A 14 -3.65 12.27 5.28
CA THR A 14 -4.47 13.22 4.52
C THR A 14 -5.85 12.66 4.14
N PHE A 15 -5.98 11.35 4.04
CA PHE A 15 -7.23 10.70 3.61
C PHE A 15 -8.04 10.09 4.75
N SER A 16 -7.48 10.03 5.96
CA SER A 16 -8.04 9.20 7.04
C SER A 16 -9.46 9.57 7.44
N GLU A 17 -9.82 10.86 7.41
CA GLU A 17 -11.15 11.30 7.83
C GLU A 17 -12.22 11.15 6.75
N ASP A 18 -11.81 11.24 5.48
CA ASP A 18 -12.72 11.27 4.33
C ASP A 18 -12.57 10.09 3.38
N LEU A 19 -11.93 9.01 3.81
CA LEU A 19 -11.57 7.90 2.94
C LEU A 19 -12.77 7.33 2.18
N GLU A 20 -13.89 7.11 2.86
CA GLU A 20 -15.11 6.58 2.22
C GLU A 20 -15.58 7.50 1.11
N LYS A 21 -15.60 8.81 1.36
CA LYS A 21 -16.02 9.81 0.37
C LYS A 21 -15.05 9.87 -0.80
N ILE A 22 -13.75 9.72 -0.54
CA ILE A 22 -12.71 9.70 -1.59
C ILE A 22 -12.92 8.51 -2.50
N ILE A 23 -13.13 7.33 -1.94
CA ILE A 23 -13.38 6.10 -2.71
C ILE A 23 -14.68 6.23 -3.52
N ASP A 24 -15.73 6.76 -2.92
CA ASP A 24 -17.01 6.97 -3.61
C ASP A 24 -16.86 7.95 -4.78
N ARG A 25 -16.12 9.03 -4.60
CA ARG A 25 -15.87 9.98 -5.70
C ARG A 25 -15.10 9.35 -6.83
N ALA A 26 -14.09 8.53 -6.49
CA ALA A 26 -13.32 7.81 -7.49
C ALA A 26 -14.22 6.86 -8.30
N ARG A 27 -15.07 6.11 -7.62
CA ARG A 27 -16.01 5.20 -8.28
C ARG A 27 -16.98 5.94 -9.19
N ASN A 28 -17.46 7.10 -8.75
CA ASN A 28 -18.43 7.91 -9.51
C ASN A 28 -17.87 8.42 -10.84
N VAL A 29 -16.55 8.55 -10.97
CA VAL A 29 -15.91 8.99 -12.22
C VAL A 29 -15.28 7.83 -12.99
N GLY A 30 -15.57 6.58 -12.60
CA GLY A 30 -15.17 5.39 -13.35
C GLY A 30 -13.98 4.62 -12.83
N VAL A 31 -13.40 5.00 -11.68
CA VAL A 31 -12.33 4.21 -11.05
C VAL A 31 -12.97 3.01 -10.34
N THR A 32 -12.89 1.83 -10.97
CA THR A 32 -13.60 0.64 -10.48
C THR A 32 -12.74 -0.23 -9.57
N LYS A 33 -11.41 -0.16 -9.72
CA LYS A 33 -10.46 -0.91 -8.90
C LYS A 33 -9.29 -0.03 -8.53
N MET A 34 -8.79 -0.24 -7.30
CA MET A 34 -7.64 0.48 -6.76
C MET A 34 -6.71 -0.51 -6.08
N ILE A 35 -5.40 -0.33 -6.27
CA ILE A 35 -4.40 -1.06 -5.52
C ILE A 35 -3.68 -0.05 -4.63
N THR A 36 -3.90 -0.15 -3.33
CA THR A 36 -3.24 0.71 -2.35
C THR A 36 -1.90 0.10 -1.96
N ILE A 37 -0.84 0.91 -2.01
CA ILE A 37 0.53 0.42 -1.98
C ILE A 37 1.15 0.60 -0.60
N SER A 38 1.77 -0.46 -0.10
CA SER A 38 2.48 -0.47 1.18
C SER A 38 3.80 0.31 1.08
N THR A 39 4.06 1.13 2.10
CA THR A 39 5.34 1.83 2.23
C THR A 39 6.11 1.37 3.47
N LYS A 40 5.39 0.92 4.51
CA LYS A 40 5.96 0.45 5.78
C LYS A 40 5.22 -0.80 6.25
N LEU A 41 5.97 -1.79 6.75
CA LEU A 41 5.35 -2.97 7.33
C LEU A 41 4.60 -2.65 8.62
N SER A 42 5.07 -1.69 9.41
CA SER A 42 4.38 -1.25 10.62
C SER A 42 2.97 -0.74 10.35
N ASN A 43 2.72 -0.24 9.15
CA ASN A 43 1.42 0.30 8.73
C ASN A 43 0.58 -0.71 7.94
N PHE A 44 1.13 -1.87 7.62
CA PHE A 44 0.46 -2.84 6.76
C PHE A 44 -0.88 -3.34 7.32
N PRO A 45 -1.02 -3.63 8.63
CA PRO A 45 -2.34 -4.05 9.16
C PRO A 45 -3.44 -3.03 8.89
N SER A 46 -3.14 -1.74 8.98
CA SER A 46 -4.07 -0.67 8.65
C SER A 46 -4.42 -0.68 7.16
N LEU A 47 -3.42 -0.86 6.30
CA LEU A 47 -3.61 -0.95 4.86
C LEU A 47 -4.48 -2.13 4.47
N LEU A 48 -4.22 -3.30 5.05
CA LEU A 48 -5.00 -4.51 4.82
C LEU A 48 -6.46 -4.33 5.26
N ASN A 49 -6.66 -3.63 6.37
CA ASN A 49 -8.00 -3.32 6.87
C ASN A 49 -8.79 -2.48 5.86
N ILE A 50 -8.16 -1.48 5.25
CA ILE A 50 -8.76 -0.66 4.19
C ILE A 50 -9.15 -1.52 3.00
N ALA A 51 -8.22 -2.35 2.51
CA ALA A 51 -8.49 -3.23 1.38
C ALA A 51 -9.62 -4.22 1.67
N SER A 52 -9.69 -4.73 2.90
CA SER A 52 -10.73 -5.67 3.30
C SER A 52 -12.10 -5.02 3.46
N LYS A 53 -12.14 -3.73 3.82
CA LYS A 53 -13.38 -3.00 4.07
C LYS A 53 -14.07 -2.54 2.79
N TYR A 54 -13.29 -2.21 1.75
CA TYR A 54 -13.83 -1.63 0.52
C TYR A 54 -13.72 -2.61 -0.64
N ASP A 55 -14.87 -2.93 -1.24
CA ASP A 55 -14.91 -3.76 -2.44
C ASP A 55 -14.18 -3.04 -3.59
N GLY A 56 -13.43 -3.78 -4.38
CA GLY A 56 -12.63 -3.20 -5.46
C GLY A 56 -11.28 -2.63 -5.02
N VAL A 57 -10.96 -2.62 -3.72
CA VAL A 57 -9.66 -2.20 -3.21
C VAL A 57 -8.84 -3.44 -2.86
N SER A 58 -7.63 -3.50 -3.39
CA SER A 58 -6.62 -4.51 -3.06
C SER A 58 -5.37 -3.80 -2.56
N CYS A 59 -4.39 -4.53 -2.08
CA CYS A 59 -3.15 -3.92 -1.59
C CYS A 59 -1.93 -4.73 -1.98
N SER A 60 -0.76 -4.08 -1.88
CA SER A 60 0.54 -4.72 -1.94
C SER A 60 1.13 -4.81 -0.54
N ILE A 61 2.21 -5.56 -0.40
CA ILE A 61 3.00 -5.62 0.83
C ILE A 61 4.48 -5.40 0.51
N GLY A 62 5.12 -4.50 1.24
CA GLY A 62 6.53 -4.20 1.05
C GLY A 62 6.95 -2.97 1.84
N VAL A 63 8.23 -2.62 1.73
CA VAL A 63 8.83 -1.46 2.40
C VAL A 63 9.43 -0.56 1.33
N HIS A 64 8.94 0.68 1.28
CA HIS A 64 9.49 1.69 0.37
C HIS A 64 10.96 1.95 0.68
N PRO A 65 11.82 2.20 -0.32
CA PRO A 65 13.25 2.46 -0.08
C PRO A 65 13.53 3.57 0.95
N HIS A 66 12.72 4.62 0.98
CA HIS A 66 12.87 5.69 1.97
C HIS A 66 12.61 5.22 3.41
N GLU A 67 11.83 4.18 3.59
CA GLU A 67 11.45 3.66 4.90
C GLU A 67 12.33 2.50 5.36
N ALA A 68 13.16 1.94 4.47
CA ALA A 68 13.94 0.74 4.77
C ALA A 68 14.84 0.91 5.99
N GLY A 69 15.50 2.07 6.11
CA GLY A 69 16.35 2.37 7.25
C GLY A 69 15.59 2.62 8.55
N ARG A 70 14.38 3.13 8.45
CA ARG A 70 13.52 3.45 9.60
C ARG A 70 12.79 2.23 10.15
N GLU A 71 12.40 1.31 9.26
CA GLU A 71 11.68 0.09 9.64
C GLU A 71 12.61 -0.99 10.21
N GLY A 72 13.93 -0.80 10.05
CA GLY A 72 14.90 -1.79 10.44
C GLY A 72 14.90 -3.00 9.51
N GLN A 73 15.39 -4.13 10.00
CA GLN A 73 15.49 -5.33 9.20
C GLN A 73 14.12 -6.01 9.06
N THR A 74 13.70 -6.23 7.81
CA THR A 74 12.47 -6.95 7.50
C THR A 74 12.82 -8.38 7.15
N GLU A 75 12.19 -9.32 7.82
CA GLU A 75 12.35 -10.74 7.51
C GLU A 75 11.40 -11.16 6.39
N LEU A 76 11.85 -12.10 5.56
CA LEU A 76 11.00 -12.66 4.50
C LEU A 76 9.69 -13.23 5.06
N SER A 77 9.74 -13.86 6.22
CA SER A 77 8.56 -14.43 6.88
C SER A 77 7.51 -13.38 7.23
N ASP A 78 7.92 -12.14 7.52
CA ASP A 78 7.00 -11.04 7.82
C ASP A 78 6.14 -10.66 6.61
N ILE A 79 6.70 -10.85 5.42
CA ILE A 79 5.99 -10.60 4.17
C ILE A 79 5.17 -11.83 3.77
N LEU A 80 5.79 -13.02 3.79
CA LEU A 80 5.16 -14.24 3.30
C LEU A 80 3.89 -14.62 4.04
N LYS A 81 3.79 -14.30 5.33
CA LYS A 81 2.59 -14.63 6.10
C LYS A 81 1.31 -13.95 5.60
N TYR A 82 1.45 -12.84 4.86
CA TYR A 82 0.31 -12.10 4.31
C TYR A 82 0.06 -12.36 2.83
N THR A 83 1.00 -12.97 2.11
CA THR A 83 0.88 -13.14 0.65
C THR A 83 -0.23 -14.09 0.23
N SER A 84 -0.72 -14.93 1.13
CA SER A 84 -1.87 -15.80 0.86
C SER A 84 -3.22 -15.10 1.02
N HIS A 85 -3.25 -13.90 1.57
CA HIS A 85 -4.50 -13.16 1.75
C HIS A 85 -5.03 -12.68 0.38
N PRO A 86 -6.34 -12.90 0.07
CA PRO A 86 -6.87 -12.60 -1.26
C PRO A 86 -6.81 -11.12 -1.64
N LYS A 87 -6.70 -10.23 -0.67
CA LYS A 87 -6.59 -8.78 -0.96
C LYS A 87 -5.15 -8.33 -1.22
N VAL A 88 -4.16 -9.17 -0.95
CA VAL A 88 -2.75 -8.89 -1.22
C VAL A 88 -2.41 -9.41 -2.62
N VAL A 89 -2.22 -8.49 -3.57
CA VAL A 89 -2.08 -8.82 -4.99
C VAL A 89 -0.65 -8.66 -5.52
N GLY A 90 0.27 -8.16 -4.71
CA GLY A 90 1.65 -7.96 -5.15
C GLY A 90 2.61 -7.63 -4.02
N ILE A 91 3.89 -7.66 -4.35
CA ILE A 91 4.98 -7.25 -3.45
C ILE A 91 5.43 -5.85 -3.90
N GLY A 92 5.32 -4.88 -3.01
CA GLY A 92 5.69 -3.48 -3.26
C GLY A 92 5.20 -2.55 -2.14
N GLU A 93 5.73 -1.36 -1.94
CA GLU A 93 6.87 -0.93 -2.74
C GLU A 93 8.14 -1.66 -2.29
N THR A 94 9.13 -1.67 -3.15
CA THR A 94 10.42 -2.29 -2.86
C THR A 94 11.48 -1.61 -3.71
N GLY A 95 12.73 -1.75 -3.33
CA GLY A 95 13.85 -1.23 -4.11
C GLY A 95 14.89 -0.52 -3.27
N LEU A 96 15.78 0.16 -3.96
CA LEU A 96 16.87 0.93 -3.39
C LEU A 96 16.72 2.39 -3.80
N ASP A 97 17.09 3.30 -2.91
CA ASP A 97 17.07 4.73 -3.21
C ASP A 97 18.39 5.36 -2.78
N TYR A 98 19.19 5.72 -3.75
CA TYR A 98 20.49 6.38 -3.53
C TYR A 98 20.40 7.90 -3.63
N TYR A 99 19.26 8.41 -4.14
CA TYR A 99 19.10 9.86 -4.37
C TYR A 99 18.91 10.62 -3.05
N TYR A 100 18.03 10.14 -2.18
CA TYR A 100 17.72 10.82 -0.92
C TYR A 100 18.61 10.39 0.25
N ASP A 101 19.34 9.30 0.11
CA ASP A 101 20.24 8.76 1.14
C ASP A 101 19.55 8.54 2.50
N THR A 102 18.27 8.14 2.48
CA THR A 102 17.44 7.97 3.68
C THR A 102 17.36 6.54 4.18
N SER A 103 17.99 5.59 3.49
CA SER A 103 17.95 4.18 3.82
C SER A 103 19.35 3.60 3.92
N ASN A 104 19.44 2.35 4.42
CA ASN A 104 20.69 1.58 4.51
C ASN A 104 20.95 0.74 3.25
N SER A 105 20.48 1.22 2.10
CA SER A 105 20.56 0.48 0.83
C SER A 105 21.95 0.48 0.18
N LYS A 106 22.87 1.22 0.70
CA LYS A 106 24.24 1.29 0.20
C LYS A 106 25.12 0.17 0.79
#